data_177b4eda39c8a28cc33967e22700b2ba
#
_entry.id   177b4eda39c8a28cc33967e22700b2ba
#
_cell.length_a   1.000
_cell.length_b   1.000
_cell.length_c   1.000
_cell.angle_alpha   90.00
_cell.angle_beta   90.00
_cell.angle_gamma   90.00
#
_symmetry.space_group_name_H-M   'P 1'
#
loop_
_entity.id
_entity.type
_entity.pdbx_description
1 polymer ?
#
loop_
_entity_poly.entity_id
_entity_poly.type
_entity_poly.pdbx_seq_one_letter_code
_entity_poly.pdbx_strand_id
1 'polypeptide(L)'
;STDTSASTTAAAEDGNDGEETKSDADLSSIEFVRKMGNGINLGNTLEAYNHAKGTNLATKVYETTWGQPVTTQDMINGMKAAGFDTIRIPVSWTNMMNFEDGDYTIGAAYLDRVEEITKWAVDAGMYVIINDHWDGGWWGMFGSATEETRTKAMTLYTEMWKQIADRFKDYSYNVILESANEQL
;
A
#
# COMPACT_ATOMS: atom_id res chain seq x y z
N SER A 1 -5.91 44.39 -68.39
CA SER A 1 -5.80 44.67 -66.94
C SER A 1 -6.13 43.40 -66.18
N THR A 2 -5.10 42.72 -65.77
CA THR A 2 -5.18 41.48 -64.98
C THR A 2 -4.66 41.80 -63.56
N ASP A 3 -5.56 41.68 -62.60
CA ASP A 3 -5.27 41.91 -61.22
C ASP A 3 -5.03 40.52 -60.58
N THR A 4 -3.82 40.32 -60.07
CA THR A 4 -3.41 39.07 -59.41
C THR A 4 -3.34 39.31 -57.90
N SER A 5 -4.38 38.84 -57.22
CA SER A 5 -4.43 38.87 -55.77
C SER A 5 -3.64 37.66 -55.19
N ALA A 6 -2.55 37.92 -54.50
CA ALA A 6 -1.77 36.94 -53.78
C ALA A 6 -2.42 36.69 -52.43
N SER A 7 -2.87 35.46 -52.20
CA SER A 7 -3.34 34.97 -50.90
C SER A 7 -2.13 34.50 -50.09
N THR A 8 -1.87 35.18 -48.99
CA THR A 8 -0.85 34.79 -47.98
C THR A 8 -1.49 33.83 -46.98
N THR A 9 -1.17 32.56 -47.09
CA THR A 9 -1.49 31.56 -46.07
C THR A 9 -0.54 31.70 -44.89
N ALA A 10 -1.06 32.16 -43.76
CA ALA A 10 -0.33 32.09 -42.49
C ALA A 10 -0.26 30.64 -42.03
N ALA A 11 0.94 30.12 -41.87
CA ALA A 11 1.20 28.86 -41.22
C ALA A 11 0.89 29.02 -39.71
N ALA A 12 -0.04 28.20 -39.22
CA ALA A 12 -0.23 28.04 -37.80
C ALA A 12 0.99 27.27 -37.24
N GLU A 13 1.75 27.90 -36.39
CA GLU A 13 2.74 27.24 -35.57
C GLU A 13 1.99 26.38 -34.54
N ASP A 14 2.06 25.08 -34.74
CA ASP A 14 1.59 24.07 -33.79
C ASP A 14 2.58 24.08 -32.61
N GLY A 15 2.30 24.89 -31.59
CA GLY A 15 3.02 24.94 -30.35
C GLY A 15 2.70 23.68 -29.54
N ASN A 16 3.41 22.60 -29.84
CA ASN A 16 3.48 21.45 -28.97
C ASN A 16 4.36 21.82 -27.79
N ASP A 17 3.79 22.50 -26.79
CA ASP A 17 4.36 22.62 -25.46
C ASP A 17 4.37 21.21 -24.85
N GLY A 18 5.47 20.50 -25.10
CA GLY A 18 5.76 19.26 -24.40
C GLY A 18 5.88 19.55 -22.90
N GLU A 19 4.78 19.39 -22.18
CA GLU A 19 4.77 19.44 -20.73
C GLU A 19 5.73 18.35 -20.25
N GLU A 20 6.93 18.73 -19.79
CA GLU A 20 7.87 17.81 -19.17
C GLU A 20 7.16 17.17 -17.98
N THR A 21 6.83 15.88 -18.10
CA THR A 21 6.22 15.13 -17.01
C THR A 21 7.22 15.04 -15.86
N LYS A 22 6.95 15.79 -14.78
CA LYS A 22 7.76 15.75 -13.56
C LYS A 22 7.87 14.32 -13.05
N SER A 23 9.04 13.94 -12.55
CA SER A 23 9.20 12.69 -11.79
C SER A 23 8.41 12.79 -10.47
N ASP A 24 8.06 11.67 -9.87
CA ASP A 24 7.34 11.67 -8.58
C ASP A 24 8.13 12.39 -7.48
N ALA A 25 9.46 12.40 -7.56
CA ALA A 25 10.34 13.11 -6.64
C ALA A 25 10.22 14.65 -6.72
N ASP A 26 9.79 15.17 -7.87
CA ASP A 26 9.71 16.61 -8.14
C ASP A 26 8.30 17.18 -7.90
N LEU A 27 7.34 16.30 -7.56
CA LEU A 27 5.96 16.70 -7.27
C LEU A 27 5.83 17.29 -5.86
N SER A 28 5.04 18.33 -5.71
CA SER A 28 4.52 18.71 -4.40
C SER A 28 3.59 17.63 -3.85
N SER A 29 3.38 17.59 -2.54
CA SER A 29 2.47 16.61 -1.91
C SER A 29 1.06 16.66 -2.50
N ILE A 30 0.56 17.84 -2.87
CA ILE A 30 -0.77 18.00 -3.50
C ILE A 30 -0.78 17.42 -4.92
N GLU A 31 0.24 17.70 -5.72
CA GLU A 31 0.38 17.13 -7.06
C GLU A 31 0.48 15.61 -7.00
N PHE A 32 1.26 15.10 -6.05
CA PHE A 32 1.41 13.66 -5.85
C PHE A 32 0.08 12.99 -5.47
N VAL A 33 -0.66 13.54 -4.49
CA VAL A 33 -1.99 12.99 -4.09
C VAL A 33 -2.98 13.04 -5.26
N ARG A 34 -2.95 14.09 -6.08
CA ARG A 34 -3.79 14.14 -7.29
C ARG A 34 -3.42 13.04 -8.30
N LYS A 35 -2.13 12.75 -8.44
CA LYS A 35 -1.61 11.68 -9.31
C LYS A 35 -2.01 10.29 -8.82
N MET A 36 -2.17 10.10 -7.51
CA MET A 36 -2.65 8.85 -6.92
C MET A 36 -4.09 8.50 -7.35
N GLY A 37 -4.86 9.46 -7.86
CA GLY A 37 -6.16 9.24 -8.50
C GLY A 37 -7.20 8.57 -7.61
N ASN A 38 -7.96 7.63 -8.17
CA ASN A 38 -8.99 6.89 -7.47
C ASN A 38 -8.38 5.69 -6.72
N GLY A 39 -8.73 5.54 -5.43
CA GLY A 39 -8.24 4.44 -4.59
C GLY A 39 -9.29 3.37 -4.31
N ILE A 40 -8.82 2.16 -4.05
CA ILE A 40 -9.62 1.03 -3.58
C ILE A 40 -8.86 0.31 -2.47
N ASN A 41 -9.57 -0.25 -1.48
CA ASN A 41 -8.97 -1.15 -0.49
C ASN A 41 -9.02 -2.60 -0.98
N LEU A 42 -7.94 -3.36 -0.78
CA LEU A 42 -7.95 -4.81 -0.79
C LEU A 42 -8.49 -5.29 0.57
N GLY A 43 -9.78 -5.01 0.80
CA GLY A 43 -10.42 -5.13 2.11
C GLY A 43 -10.81 -6.56 2.50
N ASN A 44 -10.84 -6.80 3.82
CA ASN A 44 -11.19 -8.08 4.45
C ASN A 44 -10.29 -9.25 4.02
N THR A 45 -9.06 -8.95 3.66
CA THR A 45 -8.10 -9.91 3.10
C THR A 45 -6.93 -10.10 4.07
N LEU A 46 -5.86 -9.31 3.92
CA LEU A 46 -4.66 -9.45 4.78
C LEU A 46 -4.84 -8.83 6.18
N GLU A 47 -5.81 -7.94 6.37
CA GLU A 47 -6.19 -7.45 7.70
C GLU A 47 -7.12 -8.41 8.46
N ALA A 48 -7.59 -9.47 7.79
CA ALA A 48 -8.42 -10.48 8.42
C ALA A 48 -7.65 -11.19 9.52
N TYR A 49 -7.95 -10.83 10.78
CA TYR A 49 -7.23 -11.30 11.95
C TYR A 49 -7.74 -12.65 12.44
N ASN A 50 -6.82 -13.59 12.68
CA ASN A 50 -7.14 -14.88 13.29
C ASN A 50 -5.94 -15.52 13.99
N HIS A 51 -5.38 -14.84 14.98
CA HIS A 51 -4.25 -15.31 15.78
C HIS A 51 -4.56 -16.62 16.51
N ALA A 52 -5.82 -16.86 16.89
CA ALA A 52 -6.24 -18.09 17.55
C ALA A 52 -6.02 -19.36 16.73
N LYS A 53 -5.88 -19.25 15.40
CA LYS A 53 -5.52 -20.38 14.53
C LYS A 53 -4.05 -20.76 14.59
N GLY A 54 -3.20 -19.89 15.16
CA GLY A 54 -1.76 -20.04 15.24
C GLY A 54 -1.01 -19.07 14.32
N THR A 55 0.28 -18.90 14.58
CA THR A 55 1.14 -17.89 13.95
C THR A 55 2.07 -18.46 12.88
N ASN A 56 1.90 -19.72 12.49
CA ASN A 56 2.77 -20.39 11.51
C ASN A 56 1.95 -21.20 10.50
N LEU A 57 0.87 -20.61 10.00
CA LEU A 57 0.03 -21.21 8.97
C LEU A 57 0.39 -20.68 7.59
N ALA A 58 -0.09 -21.37 6.54
CA ALA A 58 0.00 -20.83 5.19
C ALA A 58 -0.76 -19.50 5.11
N THR A 59 -0.20 -18.49 4.44
CA THR A 59 -0.74 -17.13 4.34
C THR A 59 -2.20 -17.08 3.91
N LYS A 60 -2.60 -17.97 2.97
CA LYS A 60 -3.98 -18.08 2.49
C LYS A 60 -5.02 -18.35 3.59
N VAL A 61 -4.61 -18.93 4.73
CA VAL A 61 -5.52 -19.21 5.86
C VAL A 61 -5.96 -17.89 6.51
N TYR A 62 -5.05 -16.92 6.62
CA TYR A 62 -5.38 -15.58 7.13
C TYR A 62 -6.15 -14.80 6.09
N GLU A 63 -5.64 -14.77 4.86
CA GLU A 63 -6.20 -14.06 3.72
C GLU A 63 -7.69 -14.39 3.46
N THR A 64 -8.10 -15.61 3.75
CA THR A 64 -9.50 -16.08 3.55
C THR A 64 -10.33 -16.10 4.83
N THR A 65 -9.80 -15.65 5.96
CA THR A 65 -10.45 -15.77 7.27
C THR A 65 -11.82 -15.08 7.32
N TRP A 66 -11.98 -13.94 6.65
CA TRP A 66 -13.24 -13.19 6.60
C TRP A 66 -14.02 -13.38 5.30
N GLY A 67 -13.78 -14.51 4.61
CA GLY A 67 -14.59 -14.94 3.47
C GLY A 67 -14.16 -14.37 2.12
N GLN A 68 -13.06 -13.66 2.05
CA GLN A 68 -12.49 -13.23 0.78
C GLN A 68 -11.77 -14.39 0.08
N PRO A 69 -11.73 -14.42 -1.26
CA PRO A 69 -10.88 -15.35 -1.98
C PRO A 69 -9.39 -15.00 -1.78
N VAL A 70 -8.53 -15.98 -2.06
CA VAL A 70 -7.09 -15.72 -2.17
C VAL A 70 -6.85 -14.70 -3.30
N THR A 71 -6.13 -13.64 -3.01
CA THR A 71 -5.83 -12.58 -3.98
C THR A 71 -4.99 -13.13 -5.13
N THR A 72 -5.34 -12.76 -6.35
CA THR A 72 -4.59 -13.12 -7.55
C THR A 72 -4.13 -11.88 -8.31
N GLN A 73 -3.11 -12.04 -9.14
CA GLN A 73 -2.65 -10.97 -10.02
C GLN A 73 -3.77 -10.47 -10.96
N ASP A 74 -4.63 -11.37 -11.45
CA ASP A 74 -5.75 -11.00 -12.31
C ASP A 74 -6.77 -10.11 -11.58
N MET A 75 -6.99 -10.31 -10.28
CA MET A 75 -7.83 -9.42 -9.48
C MET A 75 -7.23 -8.01 -9.42
N ILE A 76 -5.93 -7.89 -9.18
CA ILE A 76 -5.22 -6.60 -9.14
C ILE A 76 -5.28 -5.92 -10.53
N ASN A 77 -5.00 -6.65 -11.59
CA ASN A 77 -5.10 -6.16 -12.96
C ASN A 77 -6.54 -5.70 -13.29
N GLY A 78 -7.55 -6.43 -12.79
CA GLY A 78 -8.96 -6.06 -12.92
C GLY A 78 -9.31 -4.74 -12.21
N MET A 79 -8.76 -4.50 -11.02
CA MET A 79 -8.92 -3.23 -10.30
C MET A 79 -8.33 -2.08 -11.10
N LYS A 80 -7.11 -2.24 -11.66
CA LYS A 80 -6.51 -1.22 -12.52
C LYS A 80 -7.34 -0.97 -13.78
N ALA A 81 -7.81 -2.02 -14.44
CA ALA A 81 -8.66 -1.92 -15.62
C ALA A 81 -10.01 -1.24 -15.33
N ALA A 82 -10.52 -1.35 -14.09
CA ALA A 82 -11.71 -0.65 -13.63
C ALA A 82 -11.49 0.84 -13.33
N GLY A 83 -10.25 1.35 -13.47
CA GLY A 83 -9.92 2.77 -13.31
C GLY A 83 -9.43 3.17 -11.93
N PHE A 84 -8.96 2.22 -11.11
CA PHE A 84 -8.31 2.54 -9.85
C PHE A 84 -6.81 2.74 -10.07
N ASP A 85 -6.28 3.84 -9.54
CA ASP A 85 -4.87 4.24 -9.66
C ASP A 85 -4.09 3.95 -8.39
N THR A 86 -4.77 3.74 -7.27
CA THR A 86 -4.19 3.42 -5.97
C THR A 86 -4.90 2.23 -5.34
N ILE A 87 -4.13 1.31 -4.77
CA ILE A 87 -4.64 0.24 -3.92
C ILE A 87 -4.12 0.42 -2.49
N ARG A 88 -5.00 0.34 -1.50
CA ARG A 88 -4.60 0.24 -0.10
C ARG A 88 -4.70 -1.21 0.33
N ILE A 89 -3.63 -1.74 0.89
CA ILE A 89 -3.49 -3.11 1.37
C ILE A 89 -3.44 -3.07 2.90
N PRO A 90 -4.61 -3.20 3.56
CA PRO A 90 -4.65 -3.32 5.02
C PRO A 90 -4.04 -4.66 5.45
N VAL A 91 -3.24 -4.66 6.53
CA VAL A 91 -2.53 -5.86 6.99
C VAL A 91 -2.63 -6.00 8.51
N SER A 92 -2.85 -7.23 8.97
CA SER A 92 -2.70 -7.66 10.36
C SER A 92 -1.39 -8.42 10.51
N TRP A 93 -0.31 -7.69 10.79
CA TRP A 93 1.05 -8.24 10.80
C TRP A 93 1.28 -9.26 11.91
N THR A 94 0.57 -9.12 13.04
CA THR A 94 0.71 -10.05 14.18
C THR A 94 0.08 -11.41 13.91
N ASN A 95 -0.67 -11.60 12.82
CA ASN A 95 -1.15 -12.92 12.40
C ASN A 95 -0.01 -13.94 12.30
N MET A 96 1.17 -13.53 11.85
CA MET A 96 2.34 -14.41 11.73
C MET A 96 3.51 -13.88 12.56
N MET A 97 3.24 -13.58 13.83
CA MET A 97 4.23 -13.08 14.81
C MET A 97 3.92 -13.64 16.20
N ASN A 98 4.93 -14.18 16.90
CA ASN A 98 4.78 -14.69 18.27
C ASN A 98 5.09 -13.61 19.32
N PHE A 99 4.56 -12.41 19.15
CA PHE A 99 4.86 -11.25 19.98
C PHE A 99 4.50 -11.44 21.46
N GLU A 100 3.53 -12.30 21.76
CA GLU A 100 3.16 -12.64 23.16
C GLU A 100 4.30 -13.33 23.90
N ASP A 101 5.08 -14.15 23.18
CA ASP A 101 6.28 -14.83 23.68
C ASP A 101 7.55 -13.96 23.59
N GLY A 102 7.42 -12.71 23.12
CA GLY A 102 8.54 -11.78 22.97
C GLY A 102 9.31 -11.93 21.65
N ASP A 103 8.81 -12.70 20.71
CA ASP A 103 9.35 -12.77 19.35
C ASP A 103 8.57 -11.80 18.42
N TYR A 104 9.20 -10.70 18.09
CA TYR A 104 8.63 -9.65 17.24
C TYR A 104 8.98 -9.83 15.75
N THR A 105 9.38 -11.03 15.37
CA THR A 105 9.71 -11.35 13.97
C THR A 105 8.43 -11.62 13.17
N ILE A 106 8.18 -10.84 12.14
CA ILE A 106 7.12 -11.14 11.17
C ILE A 106 7.51 -12.38 10.36
N GLY A 107 6.63 -13.36 10.27
CA GLY A 107 6.88 -14.55 9.46
C GLY A 107 7.25 -14.20 8.02
N ALA A 108 8.40 -14.71 7.54
CA ALA A 108 8.94 -14.37 6.21
C ALA A 108 7.91 -14.60 5.10
N ALA A 109 7.17 -15.70 5.16
CA ALA A 109 6.14 -16.02 4.17
C ALA A 109 5.01 -14.97 4.12
N TYR A 110 4.75 -14.25 5.23
CA TYR A 110 3.74 -13.20 5.27
C TYR A 110 4.26 -11.91 4.64
N LEU A 111 5.50 -11.52 4.96
CA LEU A 111 6.19 -10.42 4.28
C LEU A 111 6.28 -10.68 2.77
N ASP A 112 6.68 -11.89 2.36
CA ASP A 112 6.77 -12.29 0.95
C ASP A 112 5.41 -12.16 0.26
N ARG A 113 4.32 -12.55 0.94
CA ARG A 113 2.97 -12.47 0.37
C ARG A 113 2.48 -11.03 0.20
N VAL A 114 2.70 -10.18 1.19
CA VAL A 114 2.34 -8.75 1.09
C VAL A 114 3.13 -8.09 -0.03
N GLU A 115 4.43 -8.39 -0.14
CA GLU A 115 5.27 -7.87 -1.21
C GLU A 115 4.86 -8.38 -2.59
N GLU A 116 4.50 -9.66 -2.72
CA GLU A 116 4.02 -10.24 -3.98
C GLU A 116 2.81 -9.46 -4.52
N ILE A 117 1.80 -9.21 -3.67
CA ILE A 117 0.61 -8.43 -4.04
C ILE A 117 0.99 -6.98 -4.34
N THR A 118 1.87 -6.38 -3.54
CA THR A 118 2.40 -5.03 -3.77
C THR A 118 3.06 -4.94 -5.13
N LYS A 119 3.90 -5.92 -5.47
CA LYS A 119 4.58 -5.97 -6.75
C LYS A 119 3.60 -6.06 -7.92
N TRP A 120 2.56 -6.88 -7.84
CA TRP A 120 1.52 -6.95 -8.88
C TRP A 120 0.85 -5.59 -9.11
N ALA A 121 0.58 -4.85 -8.03
CA ALA A 121 -0.05 -3.54 -8.12
C ALA A 121 0.90 -2.50 -8.75
N VAL A 122 2.17 -2.47 -8.32
CA VAL A 122 3.19 -1.58 -8.91
C VAL A 122 3.43 -1.91 -10.38
N ASP A 123 3.56 -3.18 -10.74
CA ASP A 123 3.73 -3.64 -12.13
C ASP A 123 2.51 -3.28 -13.01
N ALA A 124 1.32 -3.21 -12.41
CA ALA A 124 0.10 -2.73 -13.09
C ALA A 124 0.03 -1.19 -13.18
N GLY A 125 1.00 -0.46 -12.65
CA GLY A 125 1.04 1.01 -12.65
C GLY A 125 0.09 1.64 -11.61
N MET A 126 -0.06 1.01 -10.44
CA MET A 126 -0.80 1.55 -9.31
C MET A 126 0.15 2.02 -8.21
N TYR A 127 -0.27 3.04 -7.46
CA TYR A 127 0.32 3.34 -6.16
C TYR A 127 -0.22 2.38 -5.11
N VAL A 128 0.59 2.09 -4.11
CA VAL A 128 0.23 1.16 -3.03
C VAL A 128 0.35 1.84 -1.68
N ILE A 129 -0.66 1.69 -0.83
CA ILE A 129 -0.60 2.09 0.58
C ILE A 129 -0.64 0.82 1.42
N ILE A 130 0.35 0.60 2.26
CA ILE A 130 0.42 -0.53 3.19
C ILE A 130 0.32 0.01 4.60
N ASN A 131 -0.51 -0.60 5.45
CA ASN A 131 -0.64 -0.17 6.83
C ASN A 131 -0.48 -1.32 7.83
N ASP A 132 -0.48 -0.95 9.12
CA ASP A 132 -0.92 -1.81 10.20
C ASP A 132 -2.37 -1.46 10.52
N HIS A 133 -3.27 -2.45 10.32
CA HIS A 133 -4.70 -2.22 10.44
C HIS A 133 -5.17 -2.40 11.90
N TRP A 134 -6.34 -2.99 12.13
CA TRP A 134 -6.82 -3.28 13.49
C TRP A 134 -5.92 -4.29 14.22
N ASP A 135 -5.43 -5.28 13.51
CA ASP A 135 -4.42 -6.28 13.91
C ASP A 135 -4.67 -6.90 15.29
N GLY A 136 -5.91 -7.36 15.51
CA GLY A 136 -6.32 -7.98 16.76
C GLY A 136 -6.45 -7.04 17.95
N GLY A 137 -6.29 -5.75 17.74
CA GLY A 137 -6.44 -4.72 18.80
C GLY A 137 -5.29 -4.66 19.79
N TRP A 138 -4.08 -5.17 19.46
CA TRP A 138 -2.89 -5.08 20.31
C TRP A 138 -2.54 -3.64 20.72
N TRP A 139 -2.97 -2.67 19.94
CA TRP A 139 -2.85 -1.23 20.20
C TRP A 139 -3.42 -0.81 21.56
N GLY A 140 -4.43 -1.53 22.07
CA GLY A 140 -4.97 -1.32 23.40
C GLY A 140 -3.93 -1.42 24.52
N MET A 141 -2.79 -2.09 24.25
CA MET A 141 -1.67 -2.18 25.18
C MET A 141 -1.05 -0.81 25.52
N PHE A 142 -1.14 0.18 24.61
CA PHE A 142 -0.67 1.54 24.90
C PHE A 142 -1.48 2.23 26.01
N GLY A 143 -2.75 1.88 26.16
CA GLY A 143 -3.63 2.36 27.22
C GLY A 143 -3.47 1.63 28.56
N SER A 144 -2.57 0.65 28.67
CA SER A 144 -2.38 -0.14 29.88
C SER A 144 -1.94 0.72 31.08
N ALA A 145 -2.43 0.37 32.27
CA ALA A 145 -1.98 0.97 33.52
C ALA A 145 -0.51 0.61 33.87
N THR A 146 -0.01 -0.52 33.38
CA THR A 146 1.37 -0.98 33.65
C THR A 146 2.35 -0.45 32.62
N GLU A 147 3.52 0.01 33.08
CA GLU A 147 4.60 0.46 32.22
C GLU A 147 5.17 -0.68 31.38
N GLU A 148 5.24 -1.88 31.95
CA GLU A 148 5.72 -3.08 31.24
C GLU A 148 4.90 -3.35 29.97
N THR A 149 3.57 -3.33 30.05
CA THR A 149 2.70 -3.56 28.89
C THR A 149 2.85 -2.45 27.84
N ARG A 150 2.95 -1.17 28.26
CA ARG A 150 3.19 -0.07 27.32
C ARG A 150 4.55 -0.18 26.63
N THR A 151 5.57 -0.62 27.37
CA THR A 151 6.91 -0.87 26.82
C THR A 151 6.87 -2.01 25.81
N LYS A 152 6.15 -3.09 26.10
CA LYS A 152 5.93 -4.20 25.15
C LYS A 152 5.25 -3.71 23.88
N ALA A 153 4.21 -2.88 23.98
CA ALA A 153 3.54 -2.30 22.84
C ALA A 153 4.49 -1.46 21.98
N MET A 154 5.31 -0.61 22.59
CA MET A 154 6.29 0.21 21.87
C MET A 154 7.36 -0.64 21.18
N THR A 155 7.80 -1.72 21.82
CA THR A 155 8.75 -2.66 21.22
C THR A 155 8.13 -3.36 20.01
N LEU A 156 6.92 -3.89 20.16
CA LEU A 156 6.17 -4.51 19.07
C LEU A 156 6.03 -3.56 17.87
N TYR A 157 5.54 -2.34 18.10
CA TYR A 157 5.40 -1.33 17.07
C TYR A 157 6.73 -1.05 16.35
N THR A 158 7.78 -0.83 17.14
CA THR A 158 9.09 -0.45 16.59
C THR A 158 9.72 -1.57 15.77
N GLU A 159 9.71 -2.79 16.29
CA GLU A 159 10.34 -3.94 15.61
C GLU A 159 9.53 -4.35 14.37
N MET A 160 8.21 -4.27 14.43
CA MET A 160 7.33 -4.50 13.27
C MET A 160 7.63 -3.51 12.16
N TRP A 161 7.61 -2.20 12.44
CA TRP A 161 7.81 -1.17 11.42
C TRP A 161 9.23 -1.13 10.86
N LYS A 162 10.25 -1.53 11.63
CA LYS A 162 11.61 -1.71 11.08
C LYS A 162 11.64 -2.77 9.98
N GLN A 163 10.97 -3.90 10.19
CA GLN A 163 10.93 -4.98 9.20
C GLN A 163 10.14 -4.58 7.95
N ILE A 164 8.98 -3.93 8.14
CA ILE A 164 8.16 -3.43 7.04
C ILE A 164 8.94 -2.38 6.24
N ALA A 165 9.52 -1.39 6.91
CA ALA A 165 10.27 -0.33 6.23
C ALA A 165 11.49 -0.87 5.48
N ASP A 166 12.22 -1.83 6.07
CA ASP A 166 13.36 -2.46 5.39
C ASP A 166 12.93 -3.25 4.15
N ARG A 167 11.78 -3.94 4.21
CA ARG A 167 11.25 -4.71 3.09
C ARG A 167 10.84 -3.83 1.91
N PHE A 168 10.23 -2.67 2.18
CA PHE A 168 9.62 -1.84 1.14
C PHE A 168 10.43 -0.58 0.77
N LYS A 169 11.62 -0.38 1.34
CA LYS A 169 12.45 0.83 1.13
C LYS A 169 12.82 1.12 -0.32
N ASP A 170 12.93 0.08 -1.16
CA ASP A 170 13.36 0.22 -2.54
C ASP A 170 12.22 0.50 -3.54
N TYR A 171 10.97 0.54 -3.06
CA TYR A 171 9.80 0.85 -3.88
C TYR A 171 9.59 2.36 -4.14
N SER A 172 10.39 3.21 -3.48
CA SER A 172 10.36 4.66 -3.66
C SER A 172 8.94 5.24 -3.45
N TYR A 173 8.49 6.12 -4.34
CA TYR A 173 7.18 6.78 -4.28
C TYR A 173 6.00 5.87 -4.64
N ASN A 174 6.24 4.66 -5.15
CA ASN A 174 5.18 3.74 -5.52
C ASN A 174 4.50 3.10 -4.29
N VAL A 175 5.19 3.03 -3.15
CA VAL A 175 4.67 2.45 -1.91
C VAL A 175 4.72 3.47 -0.79
N ILE A 176 3.56 3.68 -0.16
CA ILE A 176 3.37 4.57 0.98
C ILE A 176 3.09 3.71 2.21
N LEU A 177 3.80 3.97 3.30
CA LEU A 177 3.61 3.29 4.57
C LEU A 177 2.73 4.15 5.48
N GLU A 178 1.54 3.63 5.80
CA GLU A 178 0.58 4.22 6.74
C GLU A 178 0.74 3.55 8.10
N SER A 179 1.23 4.29 9.08
CA SER A 179 1.73 3.73 10.35
C SER A 179 0.68 3.08 11.23
N ALA A 180 -0.59 3.44 11.08
CA ALA A 180 -1.67 2.97 11.94
C ALA A 180 -3.06 3.26 11.34
N ASN A 181 -4.05 2.40 11.66
CA ASN A 181 -5.44 2.58 11.31
C ASN A 181 -6.34 2.39 12.54
N GLU A 182 -7.21 3.36 12.83
CA GLU A 182 -8.22 3.32 13.90
C GLU A 182 -7.65 2.95 15.29
N GLN A 183 -6.54 3.55 15.65
CA GLN A 183 -5.82 3.28 16.90
C GLN A 183 -6.43 4.10 18.03
N LEU A 184 -7.41 3.53 18.74
CA LEU A 184 -8.09 4.15 19.89
C LEU A 184 -7.76 3.42 21.20
#